data_5c23d059b7d6ed543e18455010023481
#
_entry.id   5c23d059b7d6ed543e18455010023481
#
_cell.length_a   1.000
_cell.length_b   1.000
_cell.length_c   1.000
_cell.angle_alpha   90.00
_cell.angle_beta   90.00
_cell.angle_gamma   90.00
#
_symmetry.space_group_name_H-M   'P 1'
#
loop_
_entity.id
_entity.type
_entity.pdbx_description
1 polymer ?
#
loop_
_entity_poly.entity_id
_entity_poly.type
_entity_poly.pdbx_seq_one_letter_code
_entity_poly.pdbx_strand_id
1 'polypeptide(L)'
;PFTKNEISTESDKNKMLAFPYNKLHCTSWNVNQAAALIICSEKLADELMIDKSKRVYPIASTENNHMLAIQQRPKLHESKGMKLAADKINEVIENLEINIDAYDIYSCFPAAVKMSMESLSIDTNENLTVTGAMPYAGGPLNSYVIHSSVEMISRIREKEFDNGMVTGISG
;
A
#
# COMPACT_ATOMS: atom_id res chain seq x y z
N PRO A 1 1.99 19.36 7.58
CA PRO A 1 0.88 18.39 7.49
C PRO A 1 -0.44 19.15 7.30
N PHE A 2 -1.32 18.62 6.44
CA PHE A 2 -2.67 19.16 6.26
C PHE A 2 -3.56 18.70 7.40
N THR A 3 -4.47 19.54 7.82
CA THR A 3 -5.53 19.17 8.77
C THR A 3 -6.66 18.42 8.05
N LYS A 4 -7.45 17.67 8.81
CA LYS A 4 -8.62 16.97 8.28
C LYS A 4 -9.58 17.94 7.56
N ASN A 5 -9.75 19.14 8.10
CA ASN A 5 -10.61 20.18 7.52
C ASN A 5 -10.06 20.71 6.19
N GLU A 6 -8.75 20.95 6.09
CA GLU A 6 -8.11 21.40 4.84
C GLU A 6 -8.23 20.35 3.73
N ILE A 7 -8.14 19.06 4.08
CA ILE A 7 -8.30 17.96 3.11
C ILE A 7 -9.74 17.87 2.62
N SER A 8 -10.72 17.99 3.51
CA SER A 8 -12.14 17.79 3.18
C SER A 8 -12.81 19.03 2.57
N THR A 9 -12.24 20.23 2.76
CA THR A 9 -12.85 21.48 2.32
C THR A 9 -12.30 21.91 0.97
N GLU A 10 -13.19 22.24 0.03
CA GLU A 10 -12.80 22.80 -1.25
C GLU A 10 -12.21 24.19 -1.11
N SER A 11 -11.14 24.48 -1.84
CA SER A 11 -10.47 25.78 -1.88
C SER A 11 -9.70 25.94 -3.20
N ASP A 12 -9.15 27.13 -3.47
CA ASP A 12 -8.33 27.38 -4.66
C ASP A 12 -7.13 26.42 -4.79
N LYS A 13 -6.59 25.95 -3.67
CA LYS A 13 -5.47 24.99 -3.62
C LYS A 13 -5.94 23.53 -3.58
N ASN A 14 -7.18 23.30 -3.18
CA ASN A 14 -7.78 21.98 -3.04
C ASN A 14 -9.11 21.89 -3.81
N LYS A 15 -9.06 22.11 -5.11
CA LYS A 15 -10.23 22.07 -5.98
C LYS A 15 -10.80 20.66 -6.08
N MET A 16 -12.10 20.56 -6.21
CA MET A 16 -12.76 19.31 -6.55
C MET A 16 -12.32 18.82 -7.91
N LEU A 17 -11.87 17.58 -7.99
CA LEU A 17 -11.47 16.92 -9.25
C LEU A 17 -12.59 16.07 -9.82
N ALA A 18 -13.21 15.24 -8.98
CA ALA A 18 -14.38 14.42 -9.34
C ALA A 18 -15.16 14.14 -8.05
N PHE A 19 -16.45 14.48 -8.04
CA PHE A 19 -17.27 14.26 -6.83
C PHE A 19 -17.18 12.81 -6.33
N PRO A 20 -16.93 12.60 -5.02
CA PRO A 20 -16.79 13.59 -3.93
C PRO A 20 -15.34 14.00 -3.59
N TYR A 21 -14.39 13.83 -4.49
CA TYR A 21 -12.96 13.95 -4.21
C TYR A 21 -12.38 15.30 -4.64
N ASN A 22 -11.74 15.96 -3.69
CA ASN A 22 -10.88 17.11 -3.91
C ASN A 22 -9.45 16.66 -4.26
N LYS A 23 -8.63 17.57 -4.74
CA LYS A 23 -7.24 17.32 -5.13
C LYS A 23 -6.43 16.62 -4.03
N LEU A 24 -6.59 17.01 -2.75
CA LEU A 24 -5.86 16.41 -1.62
C LEU A 24 -6.35 14.99 -1.23
N HIS A 25 -7.43 14.50 -1.82
CA HIS A 25 -7.86 13.11 -1.70
C HIS A 25 -7.22 12.19 -2.75
N CYS A 26 -6.65 12.76 -3.81
CA CYS A 26 -6.21 12.02 -4.98
C CYS A 26 -4.69 12.00 -5.08
N THR A 27 -4.15 11.00 -5.75
CA THR A 27 -2.72 10.84 -6.00
C THR A 27 -2.09 12.12 -6.56
N SER A 28 -0.98 12.53 -5.98
CA SER A 28 -0.09 13.54 -6.56
C SER A 28 0.83 12.91 -7.61
N TRP A 29 0.59 13.20 -8.89
CA TRP A 29 1.31 12.59 -10.01
C TRP A 29 2.60 13.31 -10.38
N ASN A 30 2.60 14.63 -10.19
CA ASN A 30 3.70 15.50 -10.62
C ASN A 30 4.80 15.57 -9.56
N VAL A 31 5.42 14.41 -9.31
CA VAL A 31 6.51 14.25 -8.35
C VAL A 31 7.67 13.51 -9.00
N ASN A 32 8.89 13.83 -8.59
CA ASN A 32 10.07 13.09 -8.96
C ASN A 32 10.41 12.10 -7.85
N GLN A 33 10.25 10.82 -8.15
CA GLN A 33 10.56 9.74 -7.22
C GLN A 33 11.36 8.66 -7.93
N ALA A 34 12.30 8.05 -7.19
CA ALA A 34 12.99 6.86 -7.61
C ALA A 34 13.22 5.97 -6.39
N ALA A 35 13.04 4.68 -6.57
CA ALA A 35 13.32 3.69 -5.54
C ALA A 35 13.95 2.44 -6.20
N ALA A 36 14.81 1.76 -5.47
CA ALA A 36 15.44 0.53 -5.93
C ALA A 36 15.53 -0.48 -4.79
N LEU A 37 15.31 -1.73 -5.10
CA LEU A 37 15.48 -2.87 -4.21
C LEU A 37 16.52 -3.81 -4.79
N ILE A 38 17.39 -4.32 -3.93
CA ILE A 38 18.30 -5.42 -4.28
C ILE A 38 17.70 -6.69 -3.68
N ILE A 39 17.38 -7.63 -4.57
CA ILE A 39 16.84 -8.93 -4.18
C ILE A 39 17.89 -9.98 -4.53
N CYS A 40 18.24 -10.81 -3.56
CA CYS A 40 19.17 -11.90 -3.76
C CYS A 40 18.78 -13.11 -2.90
N SER A 41 19.37 -14.27 -3.18
CA SER A 41 19.21 -15.44 -2.30
C SER A 41 19.95 -15.21 -0.97
N GLU A 42 19.51 -15.89 0.08
CA GLU A 42 20.18 -15.85 1.38
C GLU A 42 21.63 -16.36 1.26
N LYS A 43 21.85 -17.38 0.45
CA LYS A 43 23.20 -17.88 0.15
C LYS A 43 24.12 -16.80 -0.42
N LEU A 44 23.64 -16.01 -1.39
CA LEU A 44 24.43 -14.92 -1.95
C LEU A 44 24.65 -13.80 -0.93
N ALA A 45 23.67 -13.51 -0.10
CA ALA A 45 23.81 -12.56 0.99
C ALA A 45 24.88 -12.99 1.99
N ASP A 46 25.01 -14.28 2.28
CA ASP A 46 26.07 -14.83 3.12
C ASP A 46 27.45 -14.75 2.46
N GLU A 47 27.55 -15.13 1.17
CA GLU A 47 28.79 -15.00 0.39
C GLU A 47 29.29 -13.55 0.31
N LEU A 48 28.38 -12.59 0.22
CA LEU A 48 28.68 -11.15 0.22
C LEU A 48 28.85 -10.56 1.63
N MET A 49 28.76 -11.38 2.68
CA MET A 49 28.86 -10.98 4.09
C MET A 49 27.92 -9.84 4.46
N ILE A 50 26.72 -9.82 3.89
CA ILE A 50 25.70 -8.83 4.27
C ILE A 50 25.19 -9.17 5.66
N ASP A 51 25.24 -8.19 6.56
CA ASP A 51 24.77 -8.36 7.93
C ASP A 51 23.30 -8.79 7.96
N LYS A 52 23.00 -9.78 8.82
CA LYS A 52 21.63 -10.30 8.99
C LYS A 52 20.64 -9.23 9.44
N SER A 53 21.07 -8.25 10.22
CA SER A 53 20.25 -7.12 10.66
C SER A 53 19.78 -6.20 9.51
N LYS A 54 20.41 -6.30 8.34
CA LYS A 54 20.07 -5.54 7.15
C LYS A 54 19.16 -6.31 6.18
N ARG A 55 18.89 -7.58 6.46
CA ARG A 55 18.08 -8.43 5.59
C ARG A 55 16.62 -8.37 6.01
N VAL A 56 15.74 -8.16 5.04
CA VAL A 56 14.29 -8.24 5.22
C VAL A 56 13.78 -9.28 4.24
N TYR A 57 12.93 -10.16 4.70
CA TYR A 57 12.47 -11.32 3.95
C TYR A 57 11.03 -11.11 3.47
N PRO A 58 10.75 -11.23 2.15
CA PRO A 58 9.38 -11.35 1.69
C PRO A 58 8.83 -12.71 2.14
N ILE A 59 7.77 -12.68 2.95
CA ILE A 59 7.17 -13.89 3.52
C ILE A 59 6.16 -14.49 2.54
N ALA A 60 5.31 -13.63 1.98
CA ALA A 60 4.29 -14.02 1.02
C ALA A 60 3.93 -12.88 0.08
N SER A 61 3.45 -13.22 -1.08
CA SER A 61 2.79 -12.29 -1.99
C SER A 61 1.60 -12.96 -2.66
N THR A 62 0.56 -12.20 -2.91
CA THR A 62 -0.62 -12.64 -3.66
C THR A 62 -0.97 -11.61 -4.70
N GLU A 63 -1.48 -12.07 -5.83
CA GLU A 63 -2.01 -11.19 -6.86
C GLU A 63 -3.29 -11.78 -7.46
N ASN A 64 -4.09 -10.92 -8.06
CA ASN A 64 -5.26 -11.34 -8.81
C ASN A 64 -5.55 -10.37 -9.94
N ASN A 65 -5.74 -10.88 -11.14
CA ASN A 65 -6.02 -10.14 -12.36
C ASN A 65 -7.51 -10.21 -12.75
N HIS A 66 -8.41 -10.49 -11.80
CA HIS A 66 -9.84 -10.52 -12.08
C HIS A 66 -10.38 -9.09 -12.22
N MET A 67 -10.39 -8.60 -13.44
CA MET A 67 -10.88 -7.27 -13.78
C MET A 67 -12.27 -7.36 -14.40
N LEU A 68 -13.22 -6.67 -13.80
CA LEU A 68 -14.55 -6.45 -14.36
C LEU A 68 -14.74 -4.96 -14.60
N ALA A 69 -15.24 -4.62 -15.78
CA ALA A 69 -15.69 -3.26 -16.05
C ALA A 69 -16.71 -2.84 -14.97
N ILE A 70 -16.67 -1.56 -14.57
CA ILE A 70 -17.45 -1.09 -13.41
C ILE A 70 -18.96 -1.35 -13.56
N GLN A 71 -19.48 -1.24 -14.77
CA GLN A 71 -20.89 -1.49 -15.10
C GLN A 71 -21.28 -2.98 -15.05
N GLN A 72 -20.30 -3.89 -14.96
CA GLN A 72 -20.53 -5.34 -14.84
C GLN A 72 -20.39 -5.83 -13.39
N ARG A 73 -20.01 -4.93 -12.47
CA ARG A 73 -19.85 -5.30 -11.07
C ARG A 73 -21.20 -5.38 -10.38
N PRO A 74 -21.52 -6.48 -9.68
CA PRO A 74 -22.77 -6.59 -8.90
C PRO A 74 -22.88 -5.51 -7.83
N LYS A 75 -21.73 -5.11 -7.25
CA LYS A 75 -21.62 -4.05 -6.25
C LYS A 75 -20.43 -3.17 -6.58
N LEU A 76 -20.64 -1.85 -6.65
CA LEU A 76 -19.61 -0.90 -7.06
C LEU A 76 -18.50 -0.73 -6.01
N HIS A 77 -18.79 -0.96 -4.74
CA HIS A 77 -17.85 -0.83 -3.62
C HIS A 77 -17.06 -2.11 -3.32
N GLU A 78 -17.30 -3.20 -4.05
CA GLU A 78 -16.58 -4.46 -3.88
C GLU A 78 -15.69 -4.76 -5.10
N SER A 79 -14.51 -5.31 -4.85
CA SER A 79 -13.64 -5.88 -5.88
C SER A 79 -13.40 -7.35 -5.60
N LYS A 80 -13.91 -8.20 -6.47
CA LYS A 80 -13.69 -9.66 -6.35
C LYS A 80 -12.20 -10.00 -6.44
N GLY A 81 -11.44 -9.29 -7.28
CA GLY A 81 -10.00 -9.49 -7.40
C GLY A 81 -9.27 -9.16 -6.10
N MET A 82 -9.56 -8.00 -5.48
CA MET A 82 -9.00 -7.65 -4.17
C MET A 82 -9.36 -8.67 -3.11
N LYS A 83 -10.63 -9.08 -3.05
CA LYS A 83 -11.09 -10.08 -2.07
C LYS A 83 -10.34 -11.41 -2.22
N LEU A 84 -10.19 -11.92 -3.43
CA LEU A 84 -9.46 -13.18 -3.68
C LEU A 84 -7.98 -13.10 -3.28
N ALA A 85 -7.32 -11.98 -3.58
CA ALA A 85 -5.94 -11.76 -3.17
C ALA A 85 -5.82 -11.62 -1.64
N ALA A 86 -6.75 -10.88 -1.01
CA ALA A 86 -6.80 -10.68 0.43
C ALA A 86 -7.08 -11.98 1.18
N ASP A 87 -8.05 -12.77 0.75
CA ASP A 87 -8.37 -14.07 1.38
C ASP A 87 -7.14 -14.98 1.37
N LYS A 88 -6.40 -15.00 0.24
CA LYS A 88 -5.21 -15.84 0.13
C LYS A 88 -4.06 -15.37 1.01
N ILE A 89 -3.82 -14.06 1.11
CA ILE A 89 -2.75 -13.56 2.00
C ILE A 89 -3.13 -13.75 3.46
N ASN A 90 -4.39 -13.55 3.84
CA ASN A 90 -4.87 -13.77 5.20
C ASN A 90 -4.71 -15.23 5.61
N GLU A 91 -5.04 -16.19 4.74
CA GLU A 91 -4.79 -17.62 4.96
C GLU A 91 -3.30 -17.90 5.29
N VAL A 92 -2.38 -17.26 4.56
CA VAL A 92 -0.94 -17.44 4.81
C VAL A 92 -0.53 -16.83 6.15
N ILE A 93 -1.01 -15.64 6.47
CA ILE A 93 -0.73 -14.92 7.72
C ILE A 93 -1.22 -15.75 8.92
N GLU A 94 -2.44 -16.25 8.84
CA GLU A 94 -3.05 -17.11 9.88
C GLU A 94 -2.27 -18.41 10.06
N ASN A 95 -1.92 -19.09 8.97
CA ASN A 95 -1.18 -20.36 9.04
C ASN A 95 0.25 -20.21 9.59
N LEU A 96 0.86 -19.04 9.43
CA LEU A 96 2.19 -18.75 9.93
C LEU A 96 2.16 -18.03 11.29
N GLU A 97 0.97 -17.77 11.84
CA GLU A 97 0.76 -17.02 13.08
C GLU A 97 1.49 -15.65 13.10
N ILE A 98 1.49 -14.96 11.94
CA ILE A 98 2.15 -13.66 11.77
C ILE A 98 1.18 -12.55 12.16
N ASN A 99 1.64 -11.60 12.97
CA ASN A 99 0.96 -10.34 13.19
C ASN A 99 1.50 -9.27 12.23
N ILE A 100 0.64 -8.52 11.57
CA ILE A 100 1.03 -7.39 10.74
C ILE A 100 1.00 -6.12 11.59
N ASP A 101 2.16 -5.50 11.77
CA ASP A 101 2.34 -4.34 12.65
C ASP A 101 2.13 -3.02 11.91
N ALA A 102 2.35 -3.01 10.60
CA ALA A 102 2.22 -1.81 9.78
C ALA A 102 1.76 -2.13 8.35
N TYR A 103 1.04 -1.19 7.76
CA TYR A 103 0.53 -1.28 6.40
C TYR A 103 1.03 -0.11 5.54
N ASP A 104 1.14 -0.33 4.24
CA ASP A 104 1.09 0.73 3.24
C ASP A 104 0.06 0.37 2.17
N ILE A 105 -1.14 0.87 2.37
CA ILE A 105 -2.28 0.60 1.50
C ILE A 105 -2.21 1.52 0.28
N TYR A 106 -2.35 0.95 -0.90
CA TYR A 106 -2.35 1.71 -2.15
C TYR A 106 -3.49 2.72 -2.18
N SER A 107 -3.13 3.99 -2.07
CA SER A 107 -4.03 5.08 -1.72
C SER A 107 -4.28 6.06 -2.87
N CYS A 108 -4.49 5.51 -4.09
CA CYS A 108 -4.79 6.35 -5.26
C CYS A 108 -6.05 7.20 -5.07
N PHE A 109 -7.06 6.65 -4.41
CA PHE A 109 -8.32 7.32 -4.05
C PHE A 109 -8.83 6.76 -2.71
N PRO A 110 -9.60 7.51 -1.92
CA PRO A 110 -10.17 7.02 -0.66
C PRO A 110 -11.01 5.75 -0.82
N ALA A 111 -11.74 5.59 -1.94
CA ALA A 111 -12.50 4.38 -2.21
C ALA A 111 -11.60 3.14 -2.31
N ALA A 112 -10.42 3.25 -2.94
CA ALA A 112 -9.47 2.15 -3.06
C ALA A 112 -8.95 1.71 -1.69
N VAL A 113 -8.66 2.68 -0.81
CA VAL A 113 -8.25 2.40 0.58
C VAL A 113 -9.35 1.65 1.33
N LYS A 114 -10.59 2.14 1.28
CA LYS A 114 -11.74 1.46 1.94
C LYS A 114 -11.96 0.04 1.44
N MET A 115 -11.94 -0.15 0.13
CA MET A 115 -12.11 -1.48 -0.47
C MET A 115 -10.98 -2.43 -0.06
N SER A 116 -9.75 -1.96 0.02
CA SER A 116 -8.60 -2.74 0.50
C SER A 116 -8.75 -3.12 1.97
N MET A 117 -9.12 -2.17 2.83
CA MET A 117 -9.35 -2.42 4.26
C MET A 117 -10.45 -3.46 4.47
N GLU A 118 -11.59 -3.30 3.79
CA GLU A 118 -12.71 -4.25 3.86
C GLU A 118 -12.30 -5.65 3.38
N SER A 119 -11.53 -5.71 2.29
CA SER A 119 -11.06 -6.99 1.73
C SER A 119 -10.08 -7.70 2.67
N LEU A 120 -9.16 -6.96 3.29
CA LEU A 120 -8.12 -7.45 4.19
C LEU A 120 -8.59 -7.59 5.65
N SER A 121 -9.79 -7.13 5.97
CA SER A 121 -10.33 -7.08 7.34
C SER A 121 -9.50 -6.22 8.30
N ILE A 122 -8.97 -5.10 7.80
CA ILE A 122 -8.16 -4.15 8.58
C ILE A 122 -9.08 -3.19 9.35
N ASP A 123 -8.79 -2.98 10.65
CA ASP A 123 -9.51 -2.01 11.48
C ASP A 123 -9.21 -0.57 11.05
N THR A 124 -10.18 0.33 11.23
CA THR A 124 -10.06 1.76 10.93
C THR A 124 -9.07 2.51 11.83
N ASN A 125 -8.65 1.90 12.93
CA ASN A 125 -7.68 2.47 13.88
C ASN A 125 -6.23 2.13 13.54
N GLU A 126 -6.00 1.25 12.57
CA GLU A 126 -4.67 0.85 12.16
C GLU A 126 -3.91 1.95 11.42
N ASN A 127 -2.59 1.91 11.47
CA ASN A 127 -1.75 2.79 10.66
C ASN A 127 -1.68 2.25 9.22
N LEU A 128 -2.42 2.89 8.32
CA LEU A 128 -2.61 2.44 6.95
C LEU A 128 -1.50 2.86 5.98
N THR A 129 -0.50 3.60 6.43
CA THR A 129 0.57 4.07 5.55
C THR A 129 1.88 4.31 6.30
N VAL A 130 2.99 3.86 5.73
CA VAL A 130 4.33 4.20 6.19
C VAL A 130 4.94 5.34 5.37
N THR A 131 4.45 5.59 4.16
CA THR A 131 4.93 6.66 3.27
C THR A 131 4.23 7.99 3.49
N GLY A 132 3.07 8.02 4.12
CA GLY A 132 2.19 9.18 4.23
C GLY A 132 1.10 9.24 3.16
N ALA A 133 0.91 8.18 2.36
CA ALA A 133 -0.08 8.00 1.29
C ALA A 133 0.19 8.81 0.00
N MET A 134 -0.34 8.32 -1.11
CA MET A 134 -0.09 8.84 -2.46
C MET A 134 -0.49 10.31 -2.70
N PRO A 135 -1.50 10.88 -2.03
CA PRO A 135 -1.78 12.30 -2.16
C PRO A 135 -0.65 13.21 -1.66
N TYR A 136 0.16 12.74 -0.71
CA TYR A 136 1.18 13.52 -0.01
C TYR A 136 2.60 13.05 -0.32
N ALA A 137 2.86 11.76 -0.26
CA ALA A 137 4.14 11.17 -0.66
C ALA A 137 4.36 11.22 -2.18
N GLY A 138 3.27 11.29 -2.94
CA GLY A 138 3.28 11.21 -4.38
C GLY A 138 3.12 9.76 -4.90
N GLY A 139 2.58 9.64 -6.10
CA GLY A 139 2.36 8.36 -6.77
C GLY A 139 2.55 8.49 -8.28
N PRO A 140 3.80 8.61 -8.79
CA PRO A 140 4.06 8.74 -10.21
C PRO A 140 3.96 7.38 -10.89
N LEU A 141 2.73 6.96 -11.19
CA LEU A 141 2.41 5.70 -11.86
C LEU A 141 3.05 4.47 -11.15
N ASN A 142 3.91 3.74 -11.84
CA ASN A 142 4.37 2.40 -11.46
C ASN A 142 5.41 2.36 -10.33
N SER A 143 5.99 3.47 -9.91
CA SER A 143 7.08 3.46 -8.92
C SER A 143 6.63 3.40 -7.47
N TYR A 144 5.36 3.72 -7.18
CA TYR A 144 4.89 3.87 -5.81
C TYR A 144 5.04 2.60 -4.96
N VAL A 145 4.71 1.44 -5.49
CA VAL A 145 4.80 0.17 -4.73
C VAL A 145 6.25 -0.16 -4.35
N ILE A 146 7.21 0.15 -5.22
CA ILE A 146 8.65 -0.02 -4.91
C ILE A 146 9.07 0.98 -3.83
N HIS A 147 8.59 2.23 -3.91
CA HIS A 147 8.85 3.27 -2.92
C HIS A 147 8.29 2.88 -1.54
N SER A 148 7.03 2.45 -1.48
CA SER A 148 6.38 1.92 -0.28
C SER A 148 7.15 0.73 0.31
N SER A 149 7.62 -0.19 -0.55
CA SER A 149 8.41 -1.34 -0.11
C SER A 149 9.77 -0.92 0.48
N VAL A 150 10.44 0.05 -0.12
CA VAL A 150 11.71 0.60 0.41
C VAL A 150 11.51 1.24 1.77
N GLU A 151 10.46 2.05 1.93
CA GLU A 151 10.13 2.68 3.21
C GLU A 151 9.79 1.64 4.29
N MET A 152 8.97 0.65 3.95
CA MET A 152 8.63 -0.46 4.82
C MET A 152 9.88 -1.21 5.29
N ILE A 153 10.79 -1.56 4.37
CA ILE A 153 12.05 -2.24 4.67
C ILE A 153 12.95 -1.39 5.55
N SER A 154 13.02 -0.06 5.33
CA SER A 154 13.80 0.85 6.17
C SER A 154 13.34 0.81 7.61
N ARG A 155 12.04 0.90 7.86
CA ARG A 155 11.47 0.91 9.21
C ARG A 155 11.59 -0.44 9.91
N ILE A 156 11.46 -1.55 9.20
CA ILE A 156 11.76 -2.88 9.74
C ILE A 156 13.23 -2.97 10.17
N ARG A 157 14.16 -2.44 9.37
CA ARG A 157 15.59 -2.39 9.73
C ARG A 157 15.87 -1.50 10.95
N GLU A 158 15.12 -0.44 11.11
CA GLU A 158 15.17 0.48 12.25
C GLU A 158 14.47 -0.10 13.48
N LYS A 159 13.83 -1.27 13.34
CA LYS A 159 13.10 -1.98 14.40
C LYS A 159 11.92 -1.19 14.97
N GLU A 160 11.27 -0.42 14.15
CA GLU A 160 9.99 0.21 14.52
C GLU A 160 8.89 -0.83 14.64
N PHE A 161 8.97 -1.89 13.82
CA PHE A 161 8.06 -3.04 13.82
C PHE A 161 8.74 -4.24 13.12
N ASP A 162 8.17 -5.43 13.27
CA ASP A 162 8.75 -6.68 12.73
C ASP A 162 8.17 -7.05 11.37
N ASN A 163 6.86 -6.88 11.18
CA ASN A 163 6.15 -7.30 9.97
C ASN A 163 5.33 -6.16 9.37
N GLY A 164 5.43 -6.03 8.07
CA GLY A 164 4.68 -5.04 7.31
C GLY A 164 4.04 -5.59 6.06
N MET A 165 2.95 -4.97 5.63
CA MET A 165 2.24 -5.30 4.40
C MET A 165 2.18 -4.10 3.48
N VAL A 166 2.52 -4.32 2.21
CA VAL A 166 2.38 -3.34 1.12
C VAL A 166 1.37 -3.85 0.12
N THR A 167 0.46 -2.98 -0.32
CA THR A 167 -0.50 -3.33 -1.37
C THR A 167 -0.25 -2.55 -2.65
N GLY A 168 -0.70 -3.08 -3.78
CA GLY A 168 -0.66 -2.42 -5.08
C GLY A 168 -1.97 -2.66 -5.82
N ILE A 169 -2.40 -1.67 -6.60
CA ILE A 169 -3.56 -1.78 -7.49
C ILE A 169 -3.10 -1.38 -8.88
N SER A 170 -3.34 -2.26 -9.84
CA SER A 170 -3.19 -1.99 -11.25
C SER A 170 -4.56 -1.97 -11.89
N GLY A 171 -4.85 -0.98 -12.72
CA GLY A 171 -6.13 -0.81 -13.40
C GLY A 171 -5.95 -0.50 -14.87
#